data_33b797f6f890a5b080128523eeb533ac
#
_entry.id   33b797f6f890a5b080128523eeb533ac
#
_cell.length_a   1.000
_cell.length_b   1.000
_cell.length_c   1.000
_cell.angle_alpha   90.00
_cell.angle_beta   90.00
_cell.angle_gamma   90.00
#
_symmetry.space_group_name_H-M   'P 1'
#
loop_
_entity.id
_entity.type
_entity.pdbx_description
1 polymer ?
#
loop_
_entity_poly.entity_id
_entity_poly.type
_entity_poly.pdbx_seq_one_letter_code
_entity_poly.pdbx_strand_id
1 'polypeptide(L)'
;GASGTAGASGTAGASGTAGASGTAGASGTAGAPTNPQDEPPAGYPDGHAAIPAAGQAEDVSTPTTVIRAGTPPGCTGDAFVAAVAKGGVITFDCGPDPTTIVLSQTAKVFNDKGTKLVIDGGNKITLSGGGKVRILYMATCDKAQVYPPGPGDCNTNPGVQLVVQNITFVDGNATGIPEGTNNGAGGGAIHAQGGSLKVVNARFFNNVCDPLGSDLGGGAIRKLDYLTATGAGPARPVWIVDSTFGGKPGLGNSCANGGALSSIGVSWNIINSLFSYNTAVGHGANAGNGGNGGAIYNDGNEIVLDVTSSLLENNTANEGGSAIFFVSNDKSGSITIEDSITRNNPRGTFETPDLFGFYVIAKAPAQIIDSMILR
;
A
#
# COMPACT_ATOMS: atom_id res chain seq x y z
N GLY A 1 -30.54 -10.47 53.65
CA GLY A 1 -31.43 -9.46 54.19
C GLY A 1 -31.53 -8.25 53.33
N ALA A 2 -32.75 -7.97 52.92
CA ALA A 2 -33.36 -6.68 52.54
C ALA A 2 -32.69 -5.88 51.40
N SER A 3 -33.22 -5.83 50.18
CA SER A 3 -34.41 -5.09 49.70
C SER A 3 -34.37 -3.57 49.98
N GLY A 4 -34.25 -2.77 48.93
CA GLY A 4 -34.49 -1.37 48.92
C GLY A 4 -34.80 -0.89 47.50
N THR A 5 -36.10 -0.73 47.23
CA THR A 5 -36.72 -0.26 45.99
C THR A 5 -36.91 1.25 45.96
N ALA A 6 -37.17 1.73 44.78
CA ALA A 6 -37.85 2.97 44.37
C ALA A 6 -36.99 4.24 44.45
N GLY A 7 -36.88 5.07 43.40
CA GLY A 7 -37.85 5.49 42.41
C GLY A 7 -37.97 6.99 42.50
N ALA A 8 -37.83 7.70 41.42
CA ALA A 8 -38.63 8.90 41.15
C ALA A 8 -38.23 9.53 39.83
N SER A 9 -39.20 9.64 39.00
CA SER A 9 -39.34 10.40 37.75
C SER A 9 -38.93 11.88 37.89
N GLY A 10 -38.14 12.37 36.95
CA GLY A 10 -37.94 13.77 36.68
C GLY A 10 -38.33 14.05 35.23
N THR A 11 -39.35 14.89 35.07
CA THR A 11 -40.01 15.31 33.84
C THR A 11 -39.14 16.21 32.96
N ALA A 12 -39.25 15.99 31.67
CA ALA A 12 -39.12 16.82 30.51
C ALA A 12 -38.64 18.31 30.67
N GLY A 13 -37.62 18.65 29.93
CA GLY A 13 -37.22 20.02 29.64
C GLY A 13 -36.69 20.15 28.21
N ALA A 14 -37.54 20.79 27.37
CA ALA A 14 -37.27 21.61 26.21
C ALA A 14 -36.39 21.12 25.06
N SER A 15 -37.04 20.96 23.92
CA SER A 15 -36.61 21.02 22.52
C SER A 15 -35.42 21.96 22.24
N GLY A 16 -34.29 21.39 21.92
CA GLY A 16 -33.21 22.06 21.20
C GLY A 16 -33.41 21.83 19.71
N THR A 17 -33.52 22.89 18.94
CA THR A 17 -33.62 22.91 17.49
C THR A 17 -32.50 22.12 16.83
N ALA A 18 -32.83 21.24 15.92
CA ALA A 18 -31.95 20.51 15.03
C ALA A 18 -31.04 21.48 14.27
N GLY A 19 -29.75 21.41 14.58
CA GLY A 19 -28.70 22.03 13.79
C GLY A 19 -28.64 21.35 12.39
N ALA A 20 -28.52 22.17 11.39
CA ALA A 20 -28.51 21.83 9.99
C ALA A 20 -27.58 20.64 9.70
N SER A 21 -28.12 19.67 8.98
CA SER A 21 -27.40 18.60 8.30
C SER A 21 -26.27 19.19 7.46
N GLY A 22 -25.01 18.93 7.86
CA GLY A 22 -23.89 19.15 6.98
C GLY A 22 -24.09 18.30 5.73
N THR A 23 -24.21 18.93 4.59
CA THR A 23 -24.20 18.29 3.29
C THR A 23 -22.93 17.45 3.18
N ALA A 24 -23.08 16.14 3.03
CA ALA A 24 -21.99 15.27 2.62
C ALA A 24 -21.33 15.91 1.38
N GLY A 25 -20.01 16.13 1.50
CA GLY A 25 -19.22 16.66 0.40
C GLY A 25 -19.50 15.88 -0.85
N ALA A 26 -19.81 16.57 -1.93
CA ALA A 26 -20.04 15.98 -3.24
C ALA A 26 -18.90 15.01 -3.55
N SER A 27 -19.25 13.76 -3.82
CA SER A 27 -18.37 12.81 -4.48
C SER A 27 -17.89 13.48 -5.77
N GLY A 28 -16.60 13.86 -5.78
CA GLY A 28 -15.98 14.35 -7.01
C GLY A 28 -16.20 13.32 -8.09
N THR A 29 -16.87 13.72 -9.16
CA THR A 29 -16.91 12.93 -10.39
C THR A 29 -15.45 12.62 -10.72
N ALA A 30 -15.11 11.32 -10.79
CA ALA A 30 -13.82 10.89 -11.28
C ALA A 30 -13.59 11.60 -12.61
N GLY A 31 -12.61 12.54 -12.62
CA GLY A 31 -12.23 13.23 -13.83
C GLY A 31 -11.82 12.20 -14.88
N ALA A 32 -12.05 12.52 -16.15
CA ALA A 32 -11.51 11.70 -17.22
C ALA A 32 -10.05 11.36 -16.92
N PRO A 33 -9.60 10.11 -17.19
CA PRO A 33 -8.25 9.70 -16.86
C PRO A 33 -7.27 10.69 -17.48
N THR A 34 -6.55 11.40 -16.60
CA THR A 34 -5.51 12.33 -17.01
C THR A 34 -4.40 11.55 -17.69
N ASN A 35 -3.77 12.14 -18.71
CA ASN A 35 -2.59 11.56 -19.31
C ASN A 35 -1.54 11.30 -18.20
N PRO A 36 -1.03 10.07 -18.02
CA PRO A 36 -0.02 9.76 -17.01
C PRO A 36 1.24 10.64 -17.09
N GLN A 37 1.49 11.27 -18.23
CA GLN A 37 2.58 12.21 -18.42
C GLN A 37 2.33 13.57 -17.73
N ASP A 38 1.07 13.90 -17.44
CA ASP A 38 0.68 15.17 -16.79
C ASP A 38 0.66 15.04 -15.26
N GLU A 39 0.85 13.82 -14.73
CA GLU A 39 0.87 13.53 -13.30
C GLU A 39 2.31 13.58 -12.74
N PRO A 40 2.48 13.68 -11.39
CA PRO A 40 3.80 13.67 -10.78
C PRO A 40 4.65 12.52 -11.31
N PRO A 41 5.96 12.75 -11.57
CA PRO A 41 6.86 11.70 -12.00
C PRO A 41 6.98 10.59 -10.96
N ALA A 42 7.49 9.45 -11.35
CA ALA A 42 7.88 8.41 -10.41
C ALA A 42 9.15 8.82 -9.67
N GLY A 43 9.18 8.54 -8.37
CA GLY A 43 10.30 8.81 -7.49
C GLY A 43 10.34 10.23 -6.91
N TYR A 44 11.28 10.42 -5.98
CA TYR A 44 11.62 11.72 -5.44
C TYR A 44 12.62 12.39 -6.37
N PRO A 45 12.33 13.59 -6.95
CA PRO A 45 13.20 14.21 -7.95
C PRO A 45 14.63 14.49 -7.47
N ASP A 46 14.81 14.75 -6.17
CA ASP A 46 16.12 14.98 -5.57
C ASP A 46 16.74 13.70 -4.97
N GLY A 47 16.06 12.56 -5.10
CA GLY A 47 16.56 11.26 -4.66
C GLY A 47 17.78 10.84 -5.49
N HIS A 48 18.87 10.44 -4.82
CA HIS A 48 20.15 10.18 -5.47
C HIS A 48 20.92 9.00 -4.88
N ALA A 49 20.29 8.25 -3.99
CA ALA A 49 20.92 7.05 -3.44
C ALA A 49 21.18 6.01 -4.53
N ALA A 50 22.32 5.35 -4.45
CA ALA A 50 22.64 4.24 -5.33
C ALA A 50 21.71 3.06 -5.10
N ILE A 51 21.11 2.52 -6.16
CA ILE A 51 20.18 1.40 -6.07
C ILE A 51 20.95 0.09 -6.08
N PRO A 52 20.88 -0.72 -5.00
CA PRO A 52 21.48 -2.05 -4.95
C PRO A 52 20.92 -2.97 -6.05
N ALA A 53 21.68 -3.97 -6.47
CA ALA A 53 21.29 -4.90 -7.53
C ALA A 53 19.91 -5.54 -7.30
N ALA A 54 19.56 -5.86 -6.04
CA ALA A 54 18.26 -6.44 -5.69
C ALA A 54 17.08 -5.47 -5.91
N GLY A 55 17.33 -4.15 -5.85
CA GLY A 55 16.33 -3.10 -6.06
C GLY A 55 16.20 -2.64 -7.51
N GLN A 56 17.09 -3.04 -8.41
CA GLN A 56 17.07 -2.61 -9.81
C GLN A 56 15.90 -3.24 -10.57
N ALA A 57 15.47 -2.58 -11.65
CA ALA A 57 14.48 -3.11 -12.57
C ALA A 57 14.93 -4.44 -13.18
N GLU A 58 13.98 -5.30 -13.50
CA GLU A 58 14.24 -6.57 -14.18
C GLU A 58 14.43 -6.36 -15.68
N ASP A 59 15.26 -7.21 -16.31
CA ASP A 59 15.38 -7.26 -17.75
C ASP A 59 14.07 -7.79 -18.39
N VAL A 60 13.54 -7.05 -19.33
CA VAL A 60 12.31 -7.40 -20.06
C VAL A 60 12.53 -7.53 -21.58
N SER A 61 13.77 -7.68 -22.00
CA SER A 61 14.14 -7.82 -23.42
C SER A 61 13.53 -9.07 -24.10
N THR A 62 13.18 -10.06 -23.30
CA THR A 62 12.55 -11.33 -23.77
C THR A 62 11.20 -11.56 -23.07
N PRO A 63 10.15 -10.79 -23.40
CA PRO A 63 8.87 -10.92 -22.72
C PRO A 63 8.16 -12.24 -23.06
N THR A 64 7.52 -12.84 -22.04
CA THR A 64 6.67 -14.03 -22.21
C THR A 64 5.35 -13.67 -22.90
N THR A 65 4.83 -12.49 -22.57
CA THR A 65 3.57 -11.96 -23.12
C THR A 65 3.74 -10.49 -23.47
N VAL A 66 3.36 -10.11 -24.69
CA VAL A 66 3.24 -8.69 -25.10
C VAL A 66 1.78 -8.42 -25.37
N ILE A 67 1.17 -7.51 -24.59
CA ILE A 67 -0.20 -7.04 -24.80
C ILE A 67 -0.16 -5.96 -25.87
N ARG A 68 -0.81 -6.20 -27.04
CA ARG A 68 -0.69 -5.34 -28.22
C ARG A 68 -2.01 -4.71 -28.61
N ALA A 69 -1.96 -3.46 -29.07
CA ALA A 69 -3.06 -2.82 -29.75
C ALA A 69 -3.41 -3.54 -31.07
N GLY A 70 -4.68 -3.47 -31.50
CA GLY A 70 -5.13 -4.03 -32.77
C GLY A 70 -5.17 -5.56 -32.87
N THR A 71 -4.73 -6.28 -31.87
CA THR A 71 -4.79 -7.75 -31.77
C THR A 71 -5.84 -8.13 -30.73
N PRO A 72 -6.93 -8.83 -31.05
CA PRO A 72 -7.87 -9.28 -30.01
C PRO A 72 -7.14 -10.15 -28.94
N PRO A 73 -7.37 -9.85 -27.64
CA PRO A 73 -8.31 -8.88 -27.07
C PRO A 73 -7.80 -7.42 -26.99
N GLY A 74 -6.66 -7.05 -27.58
CA GLY A 74 -6.11 -5.69 -27.55
C GLY A 74 -5.53 -5.27 -26.20
N CYS A 75 -5.29 -3.97 -26.03
CA CYS A 75 -4.85 -3.39 -24.76
C CYS A 75 -6.05 -3.16 -23.83
N THR A 76 -6.58 -4.23 -23.28
CA THR A 76 -7.80 -4.25 -22.45
C THR A 76 -7.53 -4.86 -21.07
N GLY A 77 -8.43 -4.58 -20.12
CA GLY A 77 -8.38 -5.19 -18.77
C GLY A 77 -8.39 -6.73 -18.84
N ASP A 78 -9.18 -7.31 -19.72
CA ASP A 78 -9.27 -8.78 -19.87
C ASP A 78 -7.97 -9.37 -20.42
N ALA A 79 -7.30 -8.69 -21.36
CA ALA A 79 -5.98 -9.10 -21.84
C ALA A 79 -4.94 -9.07 -20.73
N PHE A 80 -4.96 -8.03 -19.91
CA PHE A 80 -4.07 -7.91 -18.76
C PHE A 80 -4.33 -9.01 -17.71
N VAL A 81 -5.58 -9.21 -17.32
CA VAL A 81 -5.97 -10.28 -16.38
C VAL A 81 -5.51 -11.66 -16.87
N ALA A 82 -5.72 -11.94 -18.15
CA ALA A 82 -5.29 -13.21 -18.77
C ALA A 82 -3.76 -13.35 -18.82
N ALA A 83 -3.02 -12.26 -19.06
CA ALA A 83 -1.56 -12.25 -19.05
C ALA A 83 -1.00 -12.50 -17.64
N VAL A 84 -1.54 -11.83 -16.61
CA VAL A 84 -1.14 -12.04 -15.21
C VAL A 84 -1.38 -13.50 -14.78
N ALA A 85 -2.51 -14.08 -15.18
CA ALA A 85 -2.82 -15.49 -14.87
C ALA A 85 -1.85 -16.49 -15.52
N LYS A 86 -1.16 -16.12 -16.60
CA LYS A 86 -0.15 -16.97 -17.26
C LYS A 86 1.23 -16.86 -16.59
N GLY A 87 1.51 -15.76 -15.90
CA GLY A 87 2.83 -15.50 -15.30
C GLY A 87 3.90 -15.07 -16.32
N GLY A 88 5.15 -15.05 -15.86
CA GLY A 88 6.32 -14.68 -16.68
C GLY A 88 6.52 -13.17 -16.80
N VAL A 89 7.10 -12.71 -17.91
CA VAL A 89 7.39 -11.28 -18.18
C VAL A 89 6.32 -10.71 -19.11
N ILE A 90 5.63 -9.68 -18.66
CA ILE A 90 4.54 -9.01 -19.36
C ILE A 90 5.00 -7.60 -19.75
N THR A 91 4.91 -7.28 -21.03
CA THR A 91 5.14 -5.94 -21.59
C THR A 91 3.96 -5.51 -22.44
N PHE A 92 3.95 -4.23 -22.86
CA PHE A 92 2.85 -3.65 -23.61
C PHE A 92 3.37 -2.97 -24.90
N ASP A 93 2.60 -3.14 -25.96
CA ASP A 93 2.76 -2.47 -27.23
C ASP A 93 1.40 -1.89 -27.64
N CYS A 94 0.96 -0.86 -26.89
CA CYS A 94 -0.34 -0.23 -27.03
C CYS A 94 -0.32 1.04 -27.90
N GLY A 95 0.76 1.25 -28.64
CA GLY A 95 0.95 2.42 -29.46
C GLY A 95 1.92 3.44 -28.86
N PRO A 96 2.15 4.58 -29.54
CA PRO A 96 3.11 5.59 -29.11
C PRO A 96 2.65 6.40 -27.90
N ASP A 97 1.34 6.55 -27.74
CA ASP A 97 0.74 7.41 -26.71
C ASP A 97 0.52 6.67 -25.39
N PRO A 98 0.49 7.41 -24.25
CA PRO A 98 0.10 6.85 -22.97
C PRO A 98 -1.28 6.20 -23.02
N THR A 99 -1.40 5.02 -22.43
CA THR A 99 -2.62 4.21 -22.49
C THR A 99 -3.10 3.84 -21.10
N THR A 100 -4.37 4.13 -20.80
CA THR A 100 -5.06 3.67 -19.59
C THR A 100 -5.85 2.40 -19.88
N ILE A 101 -5.54 1.33 -19.15
CA ILE A 101 -6.25 0.05 -19.20
C ILE A 101 -7.12 -0.06 -17.94
N VAL A 102 -8.44 0.03 -18.12
CA VAL A 102 -9.41 -0.09 -17.03
C VAL A 102 -9.78 -1.56 -16.82
N LEU A 103 -9.67 -2.02 -15.58
CA LEU A 103 -10.01 -3.39 -15.20
C LEU A 103 -11.48 -3.49 -14.77
N SER A 104 -12.14 -4.57 -15.20
CA SER A 104 -13.47 -4.96 -14.72
C SER A 104 -13.41 -6.01 -13.61
N GLN A 105 -12.24 -6.62 -13.40
CA GLN A 105 -11.97 -7.63 -12.37
C GLN A 105 -10.50 -7.58 -11.94
N THR A 106 -10.22 -8.05 -10.73
CA THR A 106 -8.88 -8.15 -10.18
C THR A 106 -8.02 -9.12 -11.00
N ALA A 107 -6.80 -8.71 -11.38
CA ALA A 107 -5.81 -9.59 -11.97
C ALA A 107 -5.15 -10.43 -10.87
N LYS A 108 -5.24 -11.76 -10.97
CA LYS A 108 -4.80 -12.71 -9.96
C LYS A 108 -3.54 -13.45 -10.37
N VAL A 109 -2.54 -13.43 -9.50
CA VAL A 109 -1.28 -14.17 -9.68
C VAL A 109 -1.45 -15.60 -9.22
N PHE A 110 -1.11 -16.58 -10.06
CA PHE A 110 -1.17 -17.99 -9.73
C PHE A 110 0.21 -18.51 -9.33
N ASN A 111 0.28 -19.22 -8.20
CA ASN A 111 1.53 -19.65 -7.59
C ASN A 111 2.24 -20.81 -8.35
N ASP A 112 1.57 -21.45 -9.30
CA ASP A 112 2.10 -22.54 -10.12
C ASP A 112 2.63 -22.07 -11.50
N LYS A 113 2.65 -20.76 -11.77
CA LYS A 113 3.05 -20.17 -13.07
C LYS A 113 4.49 -19.65 -13.09
N GLY A 114 5.38 -20.29 -12.36
CA GLY A 114 6.79 -19.90 -12.26
C GLY A 114 7.12 -19.18 -10.96
N THR A 115 8.39 -18.84 -10.79
CA THR A 115 8.91 -18.22 -9.56
C THR A 115 8.92 -16.69 -9.61
N LYS A 116 8.68 -16.11 -10.80
CA LYS A 116 8.70 -14.65 -10.99
C LYS A 116 7.62 -14.21 -11.98
N LEU A 117 6.93 -13.13 -11.64
CA LEU A 117 6.05 -12.39 -12.54
C LEU A 117 6.56 -10.95 -12.62
N VAL A 118 6.89 -10.48 -13.81
CA VAL A 118 7.31 -9.09 -14.08
C VAL A 118 6.25 -8.40 -14.93
N ILE A 119 5.82 -7.22 -14.51
CA ILE A 119 4.90 -6.36 -15.26
C ILE A 119 5.61 -5.04 -15.52
N ASP A 120 5.93 -4.77 -16.78
CA ASP A 120 6.61 -3.54 -17.20
C ASP A 120 5.70 -2.70 -18.10
N GLY A 121 5.32 -1.53 -17.62
CA GLY A 121 4.45 -0.58 -18.34
C GLY A 121 5.16 0.31 -19.35
N GLY A 122 6.50 0.24 -19.45
CA GLY A 122 7.30 1.07 -20.36
C GLY A 122 7.10 2.57 -20.15
N ASN A 123 6.75 3.02 -18.95
CA ASN A 123 6.40 4.40 -18.59
C ASN A 123 5.18 4.98 -19.34
N LYS A 124 4.40 4.15 -20.02
CA LYS A 124 3.24 4.59 -20.81
C LYS A 124 1.91 4.00 -20.33
N ILE A 125 1.96 2.92 -19.56
CA ILE A 125 0.75 2.21 -19.16
C ILE A 125 0.27 2.68 -17.79
N THR A 126 -1.03 2.97 -17.72
CA THR A 126 -1.80 3.14 -16.50
C THR A 126 -2.78 1.99 -16.37
N LEU A 127 -2.71 1.26 -15.25
CA LEU A 127 -3.71 0.28 -14.87
C LEU A 127 -4.69 0.94 -13.90
N SER A 128 -5.96 0.96 -14.25
CA SER A 128 -7.02 1.55 -13.42
C SER A 128 -7.97 0.49 -12.91
N GLY A 129 -8.25 0.53 -11.59
CA GLY A 129 -9.34 -0.24 -10.99
C GLY A 129 -10.72 0.36 -11.23
N GLY A 130 -10.79 1.54 -11.90
CA GLY A 130 -12.05 2.24 -12.19
C GLY A 130 -12.85 2.62 -10.94
N GLY A 131 -12.19 2.70 -9.78
CA GLY A 131 -12.83 2.91 -8.48
C GLY A 131 -13.69 1.72 -8.00
N LYS A 132 -13.59 0.56 -8.64
CA LYS A 132 -14.49 -0.58 -8.40
C LYS A 132 -13.78 -1.86 -7.98
N VAL A 133 -12.58 -2.10 -8.48
CA VAL A 133 -11.85 -3.35 -8.22
C VAL A 133 -10.43 -3.07 -7.76
N ARG A 134 -9.88 -3.97 -6.94
CA ARG A 134 -8.44 -4.08 -6.73
C ARG A 134 -7.77 -4.40 -8.06
N ILE A 135 -6.55 -3.87 -8.29
CA ILE A 135 -5.88 -4.10 -9.57
C ILE A 135 -5.15 -5.44 -9.58
N LEU A 136 -4.29 -5.71 -8.59
CA LEU A 136 -3.49 -6.95 -8.50
C LEU A 136 -3.70 -7.67 -7.16
N TYR A 137 -3.76 -8.98 -7.23
CA TYR A 137 -3.86 -9.87 -6.06
C TYR A 137 -2.90 -11.05 -6.18
N MET A 138 -2.05 -11.21 -5.17
CA MET A 138 -1.16 -12.35 -4.99
C MET A 138 -1.32 -12.90 -3.57
N ALA A 139 -1.61 -14.19 -3.43
CA ALA A 139 -1.70 -14.83 -2.12
C ALA A 139 -1.27 -16.29 -2.19
N THR A 140 -0.22 -16.61 -1.46
CA THR A 140 0.26 -17.99 -1.33
C THR A 140 -0.69 -18.87 -0.50
N CYS A 141 -1.55 -18.25 0.31
CA CYS A 141 -2.52 -18.94 1.16
C CYS A 141 -3.91 -19.09 0.53
N ASP A 142 -4.15 -18.51 -0.64
CA ASP A 142 -5.42 -18.68 -1.35
C ASP A 142 -5.39 -19.92 -2.23
N LYS A 143 -6.19 -20.94 -1.88
CA LYS A 143 -6.32 -22.18 -2.65
C LYS A 143 -6.76 -21.93 -4.09
N ALA A 144 -7.53 -20.89 -4.34
CA ALA A 144 -7.98 -20.52 -5.69
C ALA A 144 -6.82 -19.99 -6.55
N GLN A 145 -5.70 -19.58 -5.93
CA GLN A 145 -4.49 -19.16 -6.63
C GLN A 145 -3.45 -20.29 -6.74
N VAL A 146 -3.83 -21.52 -6.45
CA VAL A 146 -2.98 -22.71 -6.36
C VAL A 146 -1.90 -22.54 -5.29
N TYR A 147 -1.78 -23.46 -4.36
CA TYR A 147 -0.69 -23.41 -3.38
C TYR A 147 0.66 -23.50 -4.08
N PRO A 148 1.65 -22.71 -3.67
CA PRO A 148 2.98 -22.83 -4.22
C PRO A 148 3.52 -24.24 -3.94
N PRO A 149 4.31 -24.82 -4.85
CA PRO A 149 4.92 -26.13 -4.65
C PRO A 149 5.95 -26.08 -3.52
N GLY A 150 5.99 -27.13 -2.71
CA GLY A 150 7.00 -27.29 -1.65
C GLY A 150 6.39 -27.49 -0.26
N PRO A 151 7.21 -27.96 0.69
CA PRO A 151 6.81 -28.10 2.08
C PRO A 151 6.74 -26.73 2.77
N GLY A 152 5.89 -26.61 3.77
CA GLY A 152 5.84 -25.44 4.64
C GLY A 152 4.46 -24.77 4.71
N ASP A 153 4.36 -23.82 5.60
CA ASP A 153 3.19 -22.99 5.76
C ASP A 153 3.04 -22.04 4.56
N CYS A 154 1.82 -21.80 4.12
CA CYS A 154 1.55 -20.97 2.96
C CYS A 154 2.04 -19.50 3.15
N ASN A 155 2.08 -18.99 4.38
CA ASN A 155 2.59 -17.66 4.67
C ASN A 155 4.12 -17.59 4.60
N THR A 156 4.82 -18.70 4.82
CA THR A 156 6.28 -18.76 4.81
C THR A 156 6.85 -19.21 3.47
N ASN A 157 6.00 -19.70 2.58
CA ASN A 157 6.42 -20.16 1.27
C ASN A 157 6.96 -18.99 0.42
N PRO A 158 8.13 -19.14 -0.23
CA PRO A 158 8.69 -18.10 -1.09
C PRO A 158 7.78 -17.70 -2.24
N GLY A 159 6.88 -18.59 -2.69
CA GLY A 159 5.88 -18.27 -3.71
C GLY A 159 6.47 -17.63 -4.97
N VAL A 160 5.71 -16.71 -5.55
CA VAL A 160 6.11 -15.92 -6.72
C VAL A 160 6.75 -14.60 -6.25
N GLN A 161 7.80 -14.17 -6.92
CA GLN A 161 8.25 -12.79 -6.85
C GLN A 161 7.42 -11.95 -7.83
N LEU A 162 6.59 -11.04 -7.31
CA LEU A 162 5.90 -10.05 -8.10
C LEU A 162 6.79 -8.81 -8.27
N VAL A 163 7.07 -8.43 -9.52
CA VAL A 163 7.77 -7.20 -9.86
C VAL A 163 6.85 -6.33 -10.71
N VAL A 164 6.65 -5.09 -10.29
CA VAL A 164 5.95 -4.08 -11.09
C VAL A 164 6.90 -2.93 -11.33
N GLN A 165 7.05 -2.54 -12.59
CA GLN A 165 8.02 -1.50 -12.95
C GLN A 165 7.54 -0.63 -14.11
N ASN A 166 8.00 0.64 -14.12
CA ASN A 166 7.71 1.60 -15.19
C ASN A 166 6.20 1.74 -15.47
N ILE A 167 5.36 1.82 -14.43
CA ILE A 167 3.91 1.68 -14.57
C ILE A 167 3.14 2.55 -13.56
N THR A 168 1.91 2.92 -13.91
CA THR A 168 1.00 3.67 -13.01
C THR A 168 -0.19 2.81 -12.59
N PHE A 169 -0.55 2.89 -11.31
CA PHE A 169 -1.73 2.27 -10.71
C PHE A 169 -2.66 3.34 -10.18
N VAL A 170 -3.89 3.38 -10.67
CA VAL A 170 -4.86 4.43 -10.29
C VAL A 170 -6.24 3.85 -10.01
N ASP A 171 -6.93 4.49 -9.06
CA ASP A 171 -8.33 4.18 -8.74
C ASP A 171 -8.58 2.69 -8.42
N GLY A 172 -7.58 2.00 -7.86
CA GLY A 172 -7.75 0.66 -7.32
C GLY A 172 -8.59 0.69 -6.06
N ASN A 173 -9.55 -0.22 -5.94
CA ASN A 173 -10.49 -0.25 -4.81
C ASN A 173 -10.61 -1.64 -4.20
N ALA A 174 -10.24 -1.76 -2.93
CA ALA A 174 -10.40 -2.97 -2.12
C ALA A 174 -11.48 -2.83 -1.03
N THR A 175 -12.35 -1.82 -1.12
CA THR A 175 -13.45 -1.61 -0.17
C THR A 175 -14.45 -2.76 -0.21
N GLY A 176 -14.90 -3.22 0.95
CA GLY A 176 -15.87 -4.30 1.09
C GLY A 176 -15.28 -5.71 0.95
N ILE A 177 -13.96 -5.84 0.84
CA ILE A 177 -13.29 -7.14 0.94
C ILE A 177 -13.07 -7.43 2.43
N PRO A 178 -13.71 -8.47 3.01
CA PRO A 178 -13.65 -8.72 4.44
C PRO A 178 -12.22 -8.97 4.94
N GLU A 179 -11.90 -8.40 6.11
CA GLU A 179 -10.65 -8.70 6.82
C GLU A 179 -10.58 -10.17 7.23
N GLY A 180 -9.38 -10.76 7.22
CA GLY A 180 -9.17 -12.14 7.66
C GLY A 180 -9.68 -13.23 6.71
N THR A 181 -10.08 -12.88 5.50
CA THR A 181 -10.43 -13.86 4.45
C THR A 181 -9.22 -14.22 3.60
N ASN A 182 -9.27 -15.38 2.90
CA ASN A 182 -8.24 -15.77 1.94
C ASN A 182 -8.09 -14.77 0.77
N ASN A 183 -9.09 -13.90 0.55
CA ASN A 183 -9.02 -12.84 -0.44
C ASN A 183 -8.29 -11.60 0.07
N GLY A 184 -8.01 -11.55 1.37
CA GLY A 184 -7.26 -10.47 2.03
C GLY A 184 -7.90 -9.09 1.89
N ALA A 185 -8.05 -8.37 2.98
CA ALA A 185 -8.50 -6.99 2.98
C ALA A 185 -7.33 -6.03 2.70
N GLY A 186 -7.61 -4.81 2.24
CA GLY A 186 -6.59 -3.79 1.94
C GLY A 186 -5.85 -4.00 0.61
N GLY A 187 -4.97 -3.08 0.28
CA GLY A 187 -4.23 -3.06 -0.98
C GLY A 187 -5.13 -2.74 -2.18
N GLY A 188 -5.57 -1.49 -2.33
CA GLY A 188 -6.43 -1.08 -3.45
C GLY A 188 -5.77 -1.31 -4.80
N ALA A 189 -4.48 -0.99 -4.94
CA ALA A 189 -3.73 -1.35 -6.13
C ALA A 189 -3.20 -2.78 -6.04
N ILE A 190 -2.44 -3.11 -5.00
CA ILE A 190 -1.75 -4.40 -4.87
C ILE A 190 -1.97 -4.99 -3.48
N HIS A 191 -2.52 -6.19 -3.42
CA HIS A 191 -2.48 -7.05 -2.24
C HIS A 191 -1.49 -8.18 -2.49
N ALA A 192 -0.52 -8.37 -1.61
CA ALA A 192 0.46 -9.44 -1.70
C ALA A 192 0.65 -10.15 -0.34
N GLN A 193 0.23 -11.42 -0.25
CA GLN A 193 0.42 -12.26 0.92
C GLN A 193 1.37 -13.41 0.58
N GLY A 194 2.43 -13.60 1.37
CA GLY A 194 3.53 -14.48 1.04
C GLY A 194 4.28 -14.01 -0.22
N GLY A 195 5.15 -14.85 -0.77
CA GLY A 195 5.97 -14.45 -1.92
C GLY A 195 6.86 -13.24 -1.63
N SER A 196 7.36 -12.59 -2.67
CA SER A 196 8.11 -11.34 -2.54
C SER A 196 7.58 -10.27 -3.48
N LEU A 197 7.86 -9.00 -3.19
CA LEU A 197 7.38 -7.86 -3.96
C LEU A 197 8.53 -6.90 -4.25
N LYS A 198 8.62 -6.42 -5.48
CA LYS A 198 9.50 -5.35 -5.91
C LYS A 198 8.72 -4.34 -6.76
N VAL A 199 8.89 -3.06 -6.47
CA VAL A 199 8.24 -1.94 -7.15
C VAL A 199 9.33 -0.97 -7.57
N VAL A 200 9.44 -0.68 -8.86
CA VAL A 200 10.49 0.18 -9.42
C VAL A 200 9.90 1.17 -10.39
N ASN A 201 10.21 2.44 -10.20
CA ASN A 201 9.76 3.50 -11.09
C ASN A 201 8.25 3.43 -11.38
N ALA A 202 7.47 3.32 -10.30
CA ALA A 202 6.02 3.16 -10.38
C ALA A 202 5.28 4.29 -9.65
N ARG A 203 4.03 4.50 -10.03
CA ARG A 203 3.17 5.55 -9.47
C ARG A 203 1.86 4.97 -8.97
N PHE A 204 1.38 5.47 -7.83
CA PHE A 204 0.16 4.98 -7.18
C PHE A 204 -0.72 6.16 -6.78
N PHE A 205 -1.88 6.32 -7.43
CA PHE A 205 -2.77 7.45 -7.23
C PHE A 205 -4.20 6.99 -6.92
N ASN A 206 -4.84 7.63 -5.93
CA ASN A 206 -6.25 7.42 -5.58
C ASN A 206 -6.65 5.95 -5.31
N ASN A 207 -5.71 5.13 -4.87
CA ASN A 207 -6.07 3.76 -4.52
C ASN A 207 -6.62 3.74 -3.09
N VAL A 208 -7.68 2.96 -2.87
CA VAL A 208 -8.43 2.97 -1.62
C VAL A 208 -8.71 1.57 -1.10
N CYS A 209 -8.90 1.48 0.21
CA CYS A 209 -9.48 0.31 0.87
C CYS A 209 -10.48 0.73 1.94
N ASP A 210 -11.00 -0.21 2.73
CA ASP A 210 -11.98 0.11 3.77
C ASP A 210 -11.43 1.15 4.75
N PRO A 211 -12.27 2.12 5.15
CA PRO A 211 -11.86 3.19 6.06
C PRO A 211 -11.76 2.74 7.52
N LEU A 212 -12.19 1.54 7.85
CA LEU A 212 -12.24 1.00 9.21
C LEU A 212 -11.68 -0.42 9.24
N GLY A 213 -10.84 -0.71 10.24
CA GLY A 213 -10.25 -2.02 10.49
C GLY A 213 -8.96 -1.90 11.29
N SER A 214 -8.82 -2.62 12.41
CA SER A 214 -7.68 -2.49 13.32
C SER A 214 -6.35 -2.80 12.62
N ASP A 215 -6.32 -3.88 11.85
CA ASP A 215 -5.13 -4.34 11.13
C ASP A 215 -5.26 -4.22 9.60
N LEU A 216 -6.30 -3.57 9.12
CA LEU A 216 -6.56 -3.35 7.71
C LEU A 216 -5.83 -2.11 7.22
N GLY A 217 -5.16 -2.21 6.06
CA GLY A 217 -4.37 -1.07 5.59
C GLY A 217 -3.87 -1.21 4.15
N GLY A 218 -3.11 -0.19 3.74
CA GLY A 218 -2.51 -0.08 2.41
C GLY A 218 -3.51 0.35 1.35
N GLY A 219 -3.80 1.63 1.27
CA GLY A 219 -4.61 2.16 0.17
C GLY A 219 -4.03 1.76 -1.18
N ALA A 220 -2.72 1.95 -1.37
CA ALA A 220 -2.03 1.46 -2.55
C ALA A 220 -1.60 0.00 -2.39
N ILE A 221 -0.73 -0.32 -1.42
CA ILE A 221 -0.12 -1.64 -1.30
C ILE A 221 -0.31 -2.19 0.11
N ARG A 222 -0.83 -3.42 0.20
CA ARG A 222 -0.77 -4.24 1.40
C ARG A 222 0.13 -5.44 1.18
N LYS A 223 1.12 -5.63 2.05
CA LYS A 223 2.01 -6.80 2.03
C LYS A 223 1.97 -7.53 3.37
N LEU A 224 1.71 -8.81 3.32
CA LEU A 224 1.71 -9.69 4.50
C LEU A 224 2.77 -10.77 4.33
N ASP A 225 3.57 -10.98 5.37
CA ASP A 225 4.53 -12.09 5.45
C ASP A 225 4.69 -12.49 6.93
N TYR A 226 4.84 -13.76 7.19
CA TYR A 226 4.96 -14.27 8.55
C TYR A 226 6.28 -15.02 8.79
N LEU A 227 7.25 -14.89 7.88
CA LEU A 227 8.53 -15.59 7.97
C LEU A 227 9.23 -15.33 9.31
N THR A 228 9.32 -14.08 9.71
CA THR A 228 9.99 -13.69 10.95
C THR A 228 9.21 -14.14 12.21
N ALA A 229 7.88 -14.09 12.15
CA ALA A 229 7.03 -14.53 13.28
C ALA A 229 7.13 -16.03 13.56
N THR A 230 7.44 -16.84 12.56
CA THR A 230 7.57 -18.31 12.70
C THR A 230 9.01 -18.77 12.84
N GLY A 231 10.01 -17.88 12.72
CA GLY A 231 11.43 -18.24 12.68
C GLY A 231 11.82 -19.06 11.44
N ALA A 232 10.99 -19.07 10.40
CA ALA A 232 11.13 -19.95 9.23
C ALA A 232 12.14 -19.45 8.18
N GLY A 233 12.89 -18.39 8.47
CA GLY A 233 13.93 -17.91 7.57
C GLY A 233 14.12 -16.39 7.59
N PRO A 234 15.08 -15.89 6.81
CA PRO A 234 15.34 -14.45 6.72
C PRO A 234 14.15 -13.73 6.08
N ALA A 235 13.87 -12.52 6.54
CA ALA A 235 12.90 -11.64 5.91
C ALA A 235 13.19 -11.50 4.40
N ARG A 236 12.13 -11.47 3.61
CA ARG A 236 12.20 -11.11 2.19
C ARG A 236 11.82 -9.65 2.08
N PRO A 237 12.77 -8.72 2.09
CA PRO A 237 12.43 -7.31 2.09
C PRO A 237 11.72 -6.93 0.80
N VAL A 238 10.70 -6.10 0.93
CA VAL A 238 10.09 -5.43 -0.22
C VAL A 238 10.99 -4.28 -0.64
N TRP A 239 11.19 -4.15 -1.94
CA TRP A 239 11.90 -3.02 -2.53
C TRP A 239 10.89 -2.04 -3.14
N ILE A 240 10.95 -0.80 -2.70
CA ILE A 240 10.24 0.34 -3.31
C ILE A 240 11.31 1.32 -3.77
N VAL A 241 11.47 1.45 -5.07
CA VAL A 241 12.56 2.23 -5.67
C VAL A 241 12.00 3.22 -6.68
N ASP A 242 12.50 4.44 -6.66
CA ASP A 242 12.13 5.50 -7.60
C ASP A 242 10.60 5.61 -7.81
N SER A 243 9.81 5.49 -6.74
CA SER A 243 8.36 5.34 -6.85
C SER A 243 7.59 6.44 -6.13
N THR A 244 6.41 6.79 -6.64
CA THR A 244 5.56 7.87 -6.11
C THR A 244 4.21 7.33 -5.63
N PHE A 245 3.85 7.70 -4.41
CA PHE A 245 2.56 7.42 -3.78
C PHE A 245 1.87 8.75 -3.47
N GLY A 246 0.91 9.17 -4.31
CA GLY A 246 0.28 10.47 -4.25
C GLY A 246 0.96 11.52 -5.12
N GLY A 247 1.84 12.36 -4.55
CA GLY A 247 2.66 13.32 -5.29
C GLY A 247 2.05 14.71 -5.42
N LYS A 248 0.72 14.87 -5.36
CA LYS A 248 0.03 16.18 -5.30
C LYS A 248 -1.33 16.05 -4.60
N PRO A 249 -1.94 17.19 -4.16
CA PRO A 249 -3.29 17.18 -3.59
C PRO A 249 -4.30 16.47 -4.51
N GLY A 250 -5.13 15.60 -3.91
CA GLY A 250 -6.16 14.86 -4.62
C GLY A 250 -5.70 13.56 -5.28
N LEU A 251 -4.41 13.21 -5.23
CA LEU A 251 -3.88 11.94 -5.73
C LEU A 251 -3.46 10.96 -4.63
N GLY A 252 -3.58 11.35 -3.37
CA GLY A 252 -3.22 10.50 -2.24
C GLY A 252 -4.03 9.21 -2.18
N ASN A 253 -3.42 8.17 -1.65
CA ASN A 253 -4.07 6.90 -1.39
C ASN A 253 -4.66 6.90 0.03
N SER A 254 -5.69 6.08 0.27
CA SER A 254 -6.42 6.11 1.56
C SER A 254 -6.88 4.73 2.01
N CYS A 255 -6.75 4.48 3.32
CA CYS A 255 -7.26 3.26 3.96
C CYS A 255 -7.41 3.45 5.47
N ALA A 256 -7.90 2.43 6.19
CA ALA A 256 -7.97 2.46 7.65
C ALA A 256 -6.60 2.73 8.28
N ASN A 257 -5.56 2.01 7.87
CA ASN A 257 -4.15 2.24 8.22
C ASN A 257 -3.29 2.28 6.96
N GLY A 258 -2.12 2.90 7.03
CA GLY A 258 -1.19 2.95 5.91
C GLY A 258 -1.85 3.48 4.64
N GLY A 259 -2.07 4.78 4.56
CA GLY A 259 -2.72 5.36 3.38
C GLY A 259 -2.07 4.91 2.08
N ALA A 260 -0.74 4.86 2.00
CA ALA A 260 -0.02 4.28 0.88
C ALA A 260 0.33 2.81 1.12
N LEU A 261 1.19 2.52 2.09
CA LEU A 261 1.71 1.18 2.36
C LEU A 261 1.21 0.65 3.71
N SER A 262 0.87 -0.63 3.74
CA SER A 262 0.62 -1.35 4.99
C SER A 262 1.25 -2.72 4.96
N SER A 263 1.82 -3.15 6.08
CA SER A 263 2.35 -4.49 6.21
C SER A 263 2.27 -5.05 7.62
N ILE A 264 2.27 -6.39 7.70
CA ILE A 264 2.44 -7.15 8.93
C ILE A 264 3.55 -8.17 8.69
N GLY A 265 4.60 -8.12 9.53
CA GLY A 265 5.73 -9.04 9.48
C GLY A 265 6.64 -8.87 8.27
N VAL A 266 6.78 -7.65 7.73
CA VAL A 266 7.51 -7.37 6.48
C VAL A 266 8.57 -6.32 6.71
N SER A 267 9.74 -6.54 6.15
CA SER A 267 10.82 -5.54 6.07
C SER A 267 10.76 -4.79 4.73
N TRP A 268 11.13 -3.51 4.75
CA TRP A 268 11.07 -2.64 3.57
C TRP A 268 12.40 -1.92 3.34
N ASN A 269 12.82 -1.87 2.06
CA ASN A 269 13.85 -0.95 1.57
C ASN A 269 13.17 0.05 0.63
N ILE A 270 13.09 1.30 1.05
CA ILE A 270 12.48 2.40 0.31
C ILE A 270 13.59 3.35 -0.11
N ILE A 271 13.78 3.54 -1.41
CA ILE A 271 14.89 4.31 -1.97
C ILE A 271 14.36 5.32 -3.00
N ASN A 272 14.83 6.57 -2.94
CA ASN A 272 14.54 7.63 -3.91
C ASN A 272 13.04 7.82 -4.17
N SER A 273 12.20 7.66 -3.16
CA SER A 273 10.75 7.56 -3.35
C SER A 273 10.00 8.73 -2.72
N LEU A 274 8.82 9.03 -3.24
CA LEU A 274 7.95 10.11 -2.79
C LEU A 274 6.64 9.57 -2.21
N PHE A 275 6.33 9.97 -0.99
CA PHE A 275 5.05 9.68 -0.34
C PHE A 275 4.39 10.99 0.07
N SER A 276 3.29 11.37 -0.59
CA SER A 276 2.61 12.59 -0.22
C SER A 276 1.09 12.53 -0.37
N TYR A 277 0.41 13.27 0.52
CA TYR A 277 -1.06 13.36 0.59
C TYR A 277 -1.79 12.03 0.85
N ASN A 278 -1.08 11.01 1.35
CA ASN A 278 -1.72 9.75 1.72
C ASN A 278 -2.36 9.87 3.11
N THR A 279 -3.46 9.13 3.32
CA THR A 279 -4.28 9.29 4.53
C THR A 279 -4.68 7.97 5.15
N ALA A 280 -4.41 7.82 6.46
CA ALA A 280 -4.99 6.79 7.31
C ALA A 280 -6.24 7.33 7.99
N VAL A 281 -7.41 6.88 7.56
CA VAL A 281 -8.71 7.45 7.94
C VAL A 281 -9.43 6.72 9.08
N GLY A 282 -8.91 5.60 9.56
CA GLY A 282 -9.46 4.85 10.69
C GLY A 282 -9.43 5.63 12.00
N HIS A 283 -10.01 5.10 13.06
CA HIS A 283 -10.10 5.71 14.37
C HIS A 283 -9.91 4.71 15.50
N GLY A 284 -9.32 5.16 16.60
CA GLY A 284 -9.15 4.37 17.82
C GLY A 284 -7.94 3.46 17.81
N ALA A 285 -7.04 3.63 16.84
CA ALA A 285 -5.82 2.86 16.67
C ALA A 285 -6.08 1.32 16.58
N ASN A 286 -5.12 0.50 17.00
CA ASN A 286 -5.25 -0.97 16.94
C ASN A 286 -6.25 -1.54 17.96
N ALA A 287 -6.58 -0.77 19.01
CA ALA A 287 -7.67 -1.11 19.93
C ALA A 287 -9.07 -0.81 19.33
N GLY A 288 -9.12 -0.08 18.23
CA GLY A 288 -10.33 0.33 17.52
C GLY A 288 -10.34 -0.10 16.05
N ASN A 289 -10.45 0.88 15.16
CA ASN A 289 -10.63 0.68 13.73
C ASN A 289 -9.51 1.33 12.89
N GLY A 290 -8.28 1.37 13.39
CA GLY A 290 -7.13 1.89 12.67
C GLY A 290 -6.91 3.39 12.88
N GLY A 291 -6.39 4.07 11.86
CA GLY A 291 -6.02 5.49 11.89
C GLY A 291 -4.53 5.73 11.98
N ASN A 292 -3.70 4.71 11.78
CA ASN A 292 -2.25 4.76 11.95
C ASN A 292 -1.51 4.73 10.61
N GLY A 293 -0.38 5.44 10.54
CA GLY A 293 0.50 5.44 9.36
C GLY A 293 -0.11 6.14 8.16
N GLY A 294 -0.11 7.47 8.13
CA GLY A 294 -0.66 8.22 7.01
C GLY A 294 -0.07 7.79 5.67
N ALA A 295 1.25 7.69 5.58
CA ALA A 295 1.92 7.07 4.44
C ALA A 295 2.17 5.59 4.68
N ILE A 296 2.86 5.22 5.75
CA ILE A 296 3.37 3.87 5.97
C ILE A 296 2.91 3.32 7.33
N TYR A 297 2.29 2.15 7.32
CA TYR A 297 1.97 1.33 8.48
C TYR A 297 2.80 0.04 8.41
N ASN A 298 3.72 -0.14 9.34
CA ASN A 298 4.57 -1.32 9.42
C ASN A 298 4.48 -1.91 10.83
N ASP A 299 3.88 -3.08 10.93
CA ASP A 299 3.68 -3.81 12.18
C ASP A 299 4.28 -5.22 12.07
N GLY A 300 4.77 -5.75 13.17
CA GLY A 300 5.35 -7.08 13.21
C GLY A 300 6.24 -7.29 14.43
N ASN A 301 7.09 -8.31 14.35
CA ASN A 301 8.12 -8.57 15.35
C ASN A 301 9.49 -8.13 14.82
N GLU A 302 10.25 -9.05 14.27
CA GLU A 302 11.59 -8.81 13.71
C GLU A 302 11.47 -8.18 12.30
N ILE A 303 11.18 -6.89 12.24
CA ILE A 303 10.99 -6.13 11.00
C ILE A 303 12.05 -5.02 10.89
N VAL A 304 12.43 -4.70 9.66
CA VAL A 304 13.34 -3.60 9.35
C VAL A 304 12.66 -2.66 8.36
N LEU A 305 12.73 -1.37 8.63
CA LEU A 305 12.30 -0.33 7.70
C LEU A 305 13.47 0.61 7.43
N ASP A 306 14.00 0.56 6.22
CA ASP A 306 15.03 1.47 5.74
C ASP A 306 14.42 2.40 4.69
N VAL A 307 14.56 3.72 4.93
CA VAL A 307 14.10 4.79 4.02
C VAL A 307 15.31 5.65 3.69
N THR A 308 15.70 5.63 2.42
CA THR A 308 16.91 6.32 1.95
C THR A 308 16.59 7.28 0.83
N SER A 309 17.14 8.48 0.89
CA SER A 309 17.07 9.52 -0.16
C SER A 309 15.65 9.77 -0.65
N SER A 310 14.69 9.85 0.27
CA SER A 310 13.25 9.87 0.00
C SER A 310 12.55 11.05 0.66
N LEU A 311 11.35 11.40 0.14
CA LEU A 311 10.53 12.46 0.68
C LEU A 311 9.18 11.92 1.17
N LEU A 312 8.84 12.20 2.43
CA LEU A 312 7.51 11.94 2.99
C LEU A 312 6.89 13.27 3.45
N GLU A 313 5.85 13.73 2.76
CA GLU A 313 5.26 15.03 3.09
C GLU A 313 3.73 15.06 2.97
N ASN A 314 3.10 15.94 3.77
CA ASN A 314 1.66 16.20 3.70
C ASN A 314 0.79 14.91 3.86
N ASN A 315 1.31 13.87 4.50
CA ASN A 315 0.51 12.68 4.81
C ASN A 315 -0.23 12.88 6.13
N THR A 316 -1.39 12.28 6.28
CA THR A 316 -2.24 12.46 7.46
C THR A 316 -2.68 11.13 8.06
N ALA A 317 -2.76 11.10 9.38
CA ALA A 317 -3.29 9.98 10.15
C ALA A 317 -4.19 10.52 11.27
N ASN A 318 -5.34 9.90 11.49
CA ASN A 318 -6.21 10.32 12.58
C ASN A 318 -5.63 9.97 13.95
N GLU A 319 -4.83 8.91 14.03
CA GLU A 319 -4.26 8.42 15.30
C GLU A 319 -2.74 8.61 15.36
N GLY A 320 -1.95 7.65 14.96
CA GLY A 320 -0.50 7.70 15.15
C GLY A 320 0.32 7.65 13.86
N GLY A 321 1.45 8.40 13.86
CA GLY A 321 2.44 8.32 12.78
C GLY A 321 1.92 8.75 11.42
N SER A 322 1.62 10.02 11.24
CA SER A 322 1.11 10.54 9.95
C SER A 322 2.06 10.33 8.77
N ALA A 323 3.38 10.33 9.00
CA ALA A 323 4.34 9.83 8.02
C ALA A 323 4.49 8.31 8.16
N ILE A 324 4.96 7.84 9.32
CA ILE A 324 5.30 6.43 9.55
C ILE A 324 4.78 5.97 10.92
N PHE A 325 4.03 4.87 10.91
CA PHE A 325 3.74 4.06 12.08
C PHE A 325 4.56 2.78 12.00
N PHE A 326 5.51 2.60 12.91
CA PHE A 326 6.40 1.44 12.99
C PHE A 326 6.30 0.79 14.36
N VAL A 327 5.80 -0.44 14.41
CA VAL A 327 5.67 -1.19 15.67
C VAL A 327 6.29 -2.57 15.53
N SER A 328 7.40 -2.78 16.24
CA SER A 328 7.96 -4.10 16.49
C SER A 328 7.42 -4.58 17.85
N ASN A 329 6.51 -5.53 17.84
CA ASN A 329 5.77 -5.96 19.03
C ASN A 329 6.67 -6.59 20.10
N ASP A 330 7.70 -7.29 19.70
CA ASP A 330 8.74 -7.88 20.59
C ASP A 330 9.95 -6.95 20.77
N LYS A 331 9.94 -5.77 20.16
CA LYS A 331 11.04 -4.80 20.16
C LYS A 331 12.36 -5.35 19.58
N SER A 332 12.30 -6.26 18.62
CA SER A 332 13.48 -6.77 17.92
C SER A 332 13.78 -6.00 16.63
N GLY A 333 12.78 -5.32 16.07
CA GLY A 333 12.88 -4.60 14.81
C GLY A 333 13.60 -3.25 14.90
N SER A 334 13.98 -2.70 13.75
CA SER A 334 14.71 -1.44 13.61
C SER A 334 14.16 -0.58 12.47
N ILE A 335 14.35 0.74 12.61
CA ILE A 335 13.98 1.73 11.59
C ILE A 335 15.15 2.69 11.38
N THR A 336 15.50 2.92 10.11
CA THR A 336 16.52 3.86 9.66
C THR A 336 15.92 4.83 8.64
N ILE A 337 16.16 6.12 8.82
CA ILE A 337 15.84 7.19 7.89
C ILE A 337 17.16 7.87 7.55
N GLU A 338 17.61 7.71 6.31
CA GLU A 338 18.89 8.21 5.83
C GLU A 338 18.71 9.12 4.64
N ASP A 339 19.44 10.24 4.63
CA ASP A 339 19.45 11.20 3.50
C ASP A 339 18.03 11.56 3.00
N SER A 340 17.08 11.68 3.92
CA SER A 340 15.66 11.80 3.62
C SER A 340 15.03 13.02 4.28
N ILE A 341 13.91 13.46 3.72
CA ILE A 341 13.14 14.58 4.26
C ILE A 341 11.75 14.09 4.63
N THR A 342 11.33 14.40 5.86
CA THR A 342 9.94 14.29 6.25
C THR A 342 9.46 15.66 6.74
N ARG A 343 8.31 16.12 6.22
CA ARG A 343 7.79 17.44 6.55
C ARG A 343 6.27 17.53 6.38
N ASN A 344 5.66 18.47 7.09
CA ASN A 344 4.22 18.75 6.97
C ASN A 344 3.35 17.49 7.16
N ASN A 345 3.80 16.53 7.98
CA ASN A 345 2.98 15.39 8.36
C ASN A 345 2.41 15.70 9.75
N PRO A 346 1.18 16.21 9.86
CA PRO A 346 0.64 16.75 11.11
C PRO A 346 0.49 15.64 12.15
N ARG A 347 0.72 15.98 13.40
CA ARG A 347 0.44 15.08 14.52
C ARG A 347 -1.04 14.67 14.51
N GLY A 348 -1.28 13.35 14.58
CA GLY A 348 -2.57 12.81 14.96
C GLY A 348 -2.78 12.84 16.48
N THR A 349 -3.42 11.82 17.03
CA THR A 349 -3.66 11.73 18.48
C THR A 349 -2.35 11.52 19.25
N PHE A 350 -1.44 10.72 18.72
CA PHE A 350 -0.14 10.43 19.35
C PHE A 350 1.00 10.35 18.32
N GLU A 351 2.22 10.62 18.79
CA GLU A 351 3.48 10.47 18.04
C GLU A 351 4.63 10.16 19.01
N THR A 352 5.74 9.66 18.52
CA THR A 352 6.96 9.52 19.30
C THR A 352 7.50 10.93 19.64
N PRO A 353 7.83 11.23 20.91
CA PRO A 353 8.39 12.51 21.30
C PRO A 353 9.61 12.90 20.43
N ASP A 354 9.66 14.16 20.02
CA ASP A 354 10.73 14.76 19.22
C ASP A 354 10.93 14.16 17.82
N LEU A 355 9.99 13.30 17.37
CA LEU A 355 10.04 12.67 16.05
C LEU A 355 8.70 12.91 15.30
N PHE A 356 8.61 14.08 14.66
CA PHE A 356 7.36 14.58 14.09
C PHE A 356 6.81 13.72 12.95
N GLY A 357 5.52 13.36 13.07
CA GLY A 357 4.85 12.51 12.12
C GLY A 357 5.18 11.02 12.24
N PHE A 358 5.92 10.61 13.26
CA PHE A 358 6.28 9.21 13.49
C PHE A 358 5.67 8.66 14.78
N TYR A 359 5.31 7.40 14.75
CA TYR A 359 5.14 6.59 15.94
C TYR A 359 6.00 5.34 15.85
N VAL A 360 6.93 5.16 16.78
CA VAL A 360 7.96 4.12 16.70
C VAL A 360 8.04 3.31 18.00
N ILE A 361 7.85 2.00 17.88
CA ILE A 361 8.22 1.01 18.91
C ILE A 361 9.23 0.07 18.24
N ALA A 362 10.48 0.10 18.69
CA ALA A 362 11.58 -0.64 18.09
C ALA A 362 12.59 -1.09 19.15
N LYS A 363 13.63 -1.83 18.74
CA LYS A 363 14.74 -2.27 19.58
C LYS A 363 15.53 -1.11 20.17
N ALA A 364 15.67 -0.05 19.40
CA ALA A 364 16.36 1.19 19.77
C ALA A 364 15.58 2.38 19.18
N PRO A 365 15.87 3.62 19.59
CA PRO A 365 15.35 4.81 18.90
C PRO A 365 15.62 4.74 17.40
N ALA A 366 14.72 5.32 16.61
CA ALA A 366 14.91 5.42 15.15
C ALA A 366 16.27 6.05 14.83
N GLN A 367 16.99 5.46 13.89
CA GLN A 367 18.24 6.03 13.39
C GLN A 367 17.88 7.10 12.34
N ILE A 368 18.26 8.34 12.60
CA ILE A 368 18.07 9.47 11.70
C ILE A 368 19.45 9.93 11.27
N ILE A 369 19.81 9.67 10.01
CA ILE A 369 21.15 9.89 9.46
C ILE A 369 21.03 10.89 8.31
N ASP A 370 21.73 12.00 8.39
CA ASP A 370 21.77 13.05 7.35
C ASP A 370 20.37 13.47 6.84
N SER A 371 19.36 13.41 7.71
CA SER A 371 17.96 13.56 7.37
C SER A 371 17.28 14.69 8.13
N MET A 372 16.21 15.25 7.54
CA MET A 372 15.43 16.32 8.15
C MET A 372 14.03 15.83 8.52
N ILE A 373 13.69 15.94 9.80
CA ILE A 373 12.34 15.62 10.31
C ILE A 373 11.69 16.94 10.77
N LEU A 374 10.81 17.46 9.94
CA LEU A 374 10.19 18.78 10.12
C LEU A 374 8.68 18.68 10.40
N ARG A 375 8.14 19.63 11.19
CA ARG A 375 6.68 19.75 11.37
C ARG A 375 5.96 20.21 10.12
#